data_a9932a5d0dd4191524fb6ac05cb581fd
#
_entry.id   a9932a5d0dd4191524fb6ac05cb581fd
#
_cell.length_a   1.000
_cell.length_b   1.000
_cell.length_c   1.000
_cell.angle_alpha   90.00
_cell.angle_beta   90.00
_cell.angle_gamma   90.00
#
_symmetry.space_group_name_H-M   'P 1'
#
loop_
_entity.id
_entity.type
_entity.pdbx_description
1 polymer ?
#
loop_
_entity_poly.entity_id
_entity_poly.type
_entity_poly.pdbx_seq_one_letter_code
_entity_poly.pdbx_strand_id
1 'polypeptide(L)'
;MSQTPKFVVRKVAVLGAGVMGAQIAAHLANANVEVVLFDLPAKEGNPNGIVLRAIDNLKKLKPSPVGRKEKAEFITAANYDQNLELLRECDIVIEAIAERMDWKLDLFKKVAPYLGSNAIFATNTSGLSINTLAEGCPESMRSRFCGIHFFNPPRYMTLVELINTPTTAPEVL
;
A
#
# COMPACT_ATOMS: atom_id res chain seq x y z
N MET A 1 23.18 -3.58 -26.85
CA MET A 1 22.89 -3.68 -25.41
C MET A 1 21.40 -3.46 -25.23
N SER A 2 20.63 -4.51 -24.99
CA SER A 2 19.18 -4.45 -24.73
C SER A 2 19.01 -3.77 -23.35
N GLN A 3 18.52 -2.53 -23.33
CA GLN A 3 18.11 -1.89 -22.09
C GLN A 3 16.85 -2.63 -21.62
N THR A 4 16.94 -3.36 -20.51
CA THR A 4 15.79 -3.89 -19.79
C THR A 4 14.84 -2.70 -19.50
N PRO A 5 13.55 -2.77 -19.86
CA PRO A 5 12.62 -1.67 -19.59
C PRO A 5 12.64 -1.37 -18.09
N LYS A 6 12.97 -0.13 -17.74
CA LYS A 6 13.02 0.32 -16.36
C LYS A 6 11.61 0.32 -15.79
N PHE A 7 11.35 -0.43 -14.72
CA PHE A 7 10.07 -0.40 -14.03
C PHE A 7 9.81 1.02 -13.52
N VAL A 8 8.69 1.62 -13.90
CA VAL A 8 8.33 2.99 -13.52
C VAL A 8 7.09 2.96 -12.66
N VAL A 9 7.21 3.46 -11.44
CA VAL A 9 6.10 3.59 -10.49
C VAL A 9 5.42 4.94 -10.72
N ARG A 10 4.18 4.92 -11.16
CA ARG A 10 3.35 6.11 -11.41
C ARG A 10 2.20 6.22 -10.43
N LYS A 11 1.61 5.07 -10.07
CA LYS A 11 0.44 4.99 -9.19
C LYS A 11 0.59 3.85 -8.20
N VAL A 12 0.32 4.14 -6.95
CA VAL A 12 0.42 3.19 -5.84
C VAL A 12 -0.90 3.14 -5.08
N ALA A 13 -1.36 1.94 -4.75
CA ALA A 13 -2.43 1.78 -3.77
C ALA A 13 -1.83 1.46 -2.40
N VAL A 14 -2.39 2.04 -1.35
CA VAL A 14 -2.11 1.69 0.05
C VAL A 14 -3.38 1.14 0.68
N LEU A 15 -3.32 -0.07 1.19
CA LEU A 15 -4.43 -0.77 1.81
C LEU A 15 -4.34 -0.65 3.33
N GLY A 16 -5.26 0.08 3.93
CA GLY A 16 -5.30 0.43 5.35
C GLY A 16 -4.94 1.90 5.58
N ALA A 17 -5.86 2.67 6.14
CA ALA A 17 -5.70 4.09 6.44
C ALA A 17 -5.38 4.34 7.93
N GLY A 18 -4.75 3.37 8.58
CA GLY A 18 -4.21 3.51 9.93
C GLY A 18 -2.98 4.42 9.98
N VAL A 19 -2.31 4.43 11.13
CA VAL A 19 -1.14 5.30 11.38
C VAL A 19 -0.06 5.13 10.31
N MET A 20 0.31 3.88 9.98
CA MET A 20 1.37 3.63 8.98
C MET A 20 0.85 3.83 7.56
N GLY A 21 -0.30 3.29 7.20
CA GLY A 21 -0.80 3.38 5.82
C GLY A 21 -1.05 4.81 5.37
N ALA A 22 -1.67 5.65 6.20
CA ALA A 22 -1.88 7.06 5.89
C ALA A 22 -0.55 7.82 5.72
N GLN A 23 0.45 7.55 6.57
CA GLN A 23 1.76 8.20 6.48
C GLN A 23 2.60 7.69 5.31
N ILE A 24 2.50 6.40 4.95
CA ILE A 24 3.11 5.85 3.72
C ILE A 24 2.50 6.54 2.50
N ALA A 25 1.17 6.68 2.44
CA ALA A 25 0.49 7.40 1.37
C ALA A 25 0.98 8.86 1.25
N ALA A 26 1.12 9.56 2.39
CA ALA A 26 1.67 10.91 2.42
C ALA A 26 3.12 10.96 1.92
N HIS A 27 3.95 10.00 2.28
CA HIS A 27 5.35 9.94 1.86
C HIS A 27 5.47 9.75 0.34
N LEU A 28 4.67 8.86 -0.24
CA LEU A 28 4.59 8.66 -1.69
C LEU A 28 4.08 9.92 -2.41
N ALA A 29 3.05 10.57 -1.88
CA ALA A 29 2.53 11.82 -2.42
C ALA A 29 3.58 12.95 -2.39
N ASN A 30 4.44 13.01 -1.37
CA ASN A 30 5.58 13.93 -1.32
C ASN A 30 6.53 13.74 -2.51
N ALA A 31 6.69 12.50 -2.98
CA ALA A 31 7.51 12.13 -4.13
C ALA A 31 6.78 12.35 -5.48
N ASN A 32 5.61 12.98 -5.50
CA ASN A 32 4.75 13.17 -6.66
C ASN A 32 4.21 11.86 -7.28
N VAL A 33 4.11 10.81 -6.49
CA VAL A 33 3.46 9.56 -6.89
C VAL A 33 1.96 9.70 -6.61
N GLU A 34 1.14 9.31 -7.57
CA GLU A 34 -0.31 9.24 -7.41
C GLU A 34 -0.67 8.10 -6.46
N VAL A 35 -1.48 8.36 -5.43
CA VAL A 35 -1.80 7.37 -4.41
C VAL A 35 -3.30 7.18 -4.28
N VAL A 36 -3.74 5.93 -4.20
CA VAL A 36 -5.09 5.55 -3.79
C VAL A 36 -5.01 4.91 -2.41
N LEU A 37 -5.61 5.55 -1.42
CA LEU A 37 -5.64 5.05 -0.05
C LEU A 37 -6.98 4.37 0.23
N PHE A 38 -6.93 3.11 0.63
CA PHE A 38 -8.08 2.26 0.90
C PHE A 38 -8.28 2.00 2.39
N ASP A 39 -9.54 1.88 2.79
CA ASP A 39 -9.93 1.26 4.06
C ASP A 39 -11.33 0.66 3.94
N LEU A 40 -11.86 0.15 5.04
CA LEU A 40 -13.24 -0.29 5.13
C LEU A 40 -14.20 0.88 4.83
N PRO A 41 -15.37 0.60 4.25
CA PRO A 41 -16.38 1.63 4.09
C PRO A 41 -16.87 2.10 5.47
N ALA A 42 -17.15 3.39 5.59
CA ALA A 42 -17.81 3.92 6.79
C ALA A 42 -19.24 3.38 6.89
N LYS A 43 -19.67 3.08 8.11
CA LYS A 43 -21.01 2.54 8.37
C LYS A 43 -22.12 3.56 8.10
N GLU A 44 -21.79 4.82 8.24
CA GLU A 44 -22.73 5.95 8.07
C GLU A 44 -22.06 7.10 7.32
N GLY A 45 -22.84 7.85 6.58
CA GLY A 45 -22.38 9.01 5.82
C GLY A 45 -21.62 8.63 4.54
N ASN A 46 -20.54 9.35 4.24
CA ASN A 46 -19.72 9.09 3.06
C ASN A 46 -18.99 7.75 3.20
N PRO A 47 -19.13 6.80 2.26
CA PRO A 47 -18.46 5.50 2.32
C PRO A 47 -16.94 5.60 2.48
N ASN A 48 -16.31 6.64 1.94
CA ASN A 48 -14.87 6.91 2.08
C ASN A 48 -14.52 7.72 3.35
N GLY A 49 -15.47 7.91 4.28
CA GLY A 49 -15.31 8.76 5.46
C GLY A 49 -14.13 8.38 6.37
N ILE A 50 -13.78 7.10 6.47
CA ILE A 50 -12.63 6.64 7.25
C ILE A 50 -11.34 7.20 6.62
N VAL A 51 -11.16 7.01 5.32
CA VAL A 51 -9.97 7.46 4.59
C VAL A 51 -9.89 8.98 4.53
N LEU A 52 -11.00 9.66 4.29
CA LEU A 52 -11.04 11.13 4.26
C LEU A 52 -10.61 11.74 5.60
N ARG A 53 -11.05 11.17 6.72
CA ARG A 53 -10.59 11.60 8.05
C ARG A 53 -9.09 11.33 8.26
N ALA A 54 -8.59 10.19 7.77
CA ALA A 54 -7.17 9.89 7.85
C ALA A 54 -6.32 10.90 7.08
N ILE A 55 -6.74 11.27 5.86
CA ILE A 55 -6.07 12.29 5.03
C ILE A 55 -6.10 13.66 5.72
N ASP A 56 -7.22 14.07 6.29
CA ASP A 56 -7.32 15.33 7.04
C ASP A 56 -6.41 15.35 8.28
N ASN A 57 -6.30 14.23 8.96
CA ASN A 57 -5.43 14.11 10.13
C ASN A 57 -3.94 14.24 9.77
N LEU A 58 -3.52 13.82 8.56
CA LEU A 58 -2.13 14.01 8.10
C LEU A 58 -1.69 15.48 8.17
N LYS A 59 -2.61 16.41 7.89
CA LYS A 59 -2.34 17.86 7.90
C LYS A 59 -2.10 18.41 9.32
N LYS A 60 -2.48 17.66 10.36
CA LYS A 60 -2.44 18.07 11.78
C LYS A 60 -1.30 17.41 12.56
N LEU A 61 -0.72 16.33 12.04
CA LEU A 61 0.34 15.57 12.73
C LEU A 61 1.63 16.39 12.85
N LYS A 62 2.34 16.12 13.96
CA LYS A 62 3.68 16.68 14.22
C LYS A 62 4.63 15.55 14.64
N PRO A 63 5.76 15.38 13.98
CA PRO A 63 6.22 16.11 12.80
C PRO A 63 5.31 15.87 11.59
N SER A 64 5.21 16.84 10.67
CA SER A 64 4.29 16.76 9.52
C SER A 64 4.68 15.65 8.56
N PRO A 65 3.79 14.71 8.24
CA PRO A 65 4.04 13.66 7.23
C PRO A 65 4.01 14.21 5.80
N VAL A 66 3.39 15.36 5.55
CA VAL A 66 3.34 16.01 4.24
C VAL A 66 4.31 17.20 4.18
N GLY A 67 5.03 17.31 3.07
CA GLY A 67 5.96 18.43 2.83
C GLY A 67 5.25 19.77 2.66
N ARG A 68 4.13 19.73 1.96
CA ARG A 68 3.17 20.83 1.78
C ARG A 68 1.77 20.28 1.90
N LYS A 69 0.82 21.05 2.40
CA LYS A 69 -0.56 20.60 2.61
C LYS A 69 -1.24 20.14 1.31
N GLU A 70 -0.89 20.77 0.20
CA GLU A 70 -1.40 20.46 -1.15
C GLU A 70 -0.99 19.04 -1.60
N LYS A 71 0.08 18.48 -1.04
CA LYS A 71 0.49 17.09 -1.36
C LYS A 71 -0.56 16.05 -0.95
N ALA A 72 -1.38 16.35 0.05
CA ALA A 72 -2.49 15.47 0.41
C ALA A 72 -3.55 15.32 -0.71
N GLU A 73 -3.60 16.25 -1.67
CA GLU A 73 -4.51 16.19 -2.83
C GLU A 73 -4.11 15.10 -3.85
N PHE A 74 -2.87 14.63 -3.80
CA PHE A 74 -2.41 13.47 -4.59
C PHE A 74 -2.93 12.13 -4.04
N ILE A 75 -3.63 12.14 -2.90
CA ILE A 75 -4.18 10.94 -2.26
C ILE A 75 -5.67 10.86 -2.55
N THR A 76 -6.07 9.89 -3.35
CA THR A 76 -7.47 9.57 -3.61
C THR A 76 -8.01 8.65 -2.53
N ALA A 77 -9.15 9.01 -1.93
CA ALA A 77 -9.83 8.16 -0.96
C ALA A 77 -10.65 7.07 -1.65
N ALA A 78 -10.55 5.84 -1.15
CA ALA A 78 -11.25 4.67 -1.69
C ALA A 78 -11.67 3.71 -0.57
N ASN A 79 -12.58 2.79 -0.88
CA ASN A 79 -12.98 1.71 0.04
C ASN A 79 -13.02 0.36 -0.67
N TYR A 80 -12.93 -0.72 0.13
CA TYR A 80 -12.86 -2.09 -0.40
C TYR A 80 -14.16 -2.61 -1.03
N ASP A 81 -15.29 -1.93 -0.86
CA ASP A 81 -16.57 -2.40 -1.39
C ASP A 81 -16.90 -1.80 -2.74
N GLN A 82 -16.45 -0.57 -3.00
CA GLN A 82 -16.87 0.18 -4.19
C GLN A 82 -15.73 0.48 -5.19
N ASN A 83 -14.46 0.41 -4.76
CA ASN A 83 -13.37 0.99 -5.55
C ASN A 83 -12.24 0.02 -5.90
N LEU A 84 -12.41 -1.30 -5.72
CA LEU A 84 -11.35 -2.28 -5.98
C LEU A 84 -10.84 -2.24 -7.44
N GLU A 85 -11.66 -1.83 -8.41
CA GLU A 85 -11.24 -1.67 -9.81
C GLU A 85 -10.06 -0.69 -9.98
N LEU A 86 -9.89 0.27 -9.06
CA LEU A 86 -8.76 1.22 -9.11
C LEU A 86 -7.40 0.52 -8.94
N LEU A 87 -7.38 -0.69 -8.36
CA LEU A 87 -6.15 -1.46 -8.20
C LEU A 87 -5.55 -1.90 -9.53
N ARG A 88 -6.35 -2.02 -10.60
CA ARG A 88 -5.89 -2.43 -11.93
C ARG A 88 -4.88 -1.47 -12.54
N GLU A 89 -4.94 -0.21 -12.13
CA GLU A 89 -4.07 0.85 -12.64
C GLU A 89 -2.82 1.08 -11.78
N CYS A 90 -2.70 0.36 -10.65
CA CYS A 90 -1.61 0.55 -9.71
C CYS A 90 -0.41 -0.32 -10.08
N ASP A 91 0.77 0.28 -10.08
CA ASP A 91 2.05 -0.42 -10.31
C ASP A 91 2.51 -1.18 -9.06
N ILE A 92 2.22 -0.61 -7.89
CA ILE A 92 2.49 -1.22 -6.58
C ILE A 92 1.24 -1.11 -5.70
N VAL A 93 0.97 -2.16 -4.95
CA VAL A 93 -0.05 -2.19 -3.90
C VAL A 93 0.65 -2.52 -2.58
N ILE A 94 0.56 -1.62 -1.61
CA ILE A 94 1.19 -1.77 -0.29
C ILE A 94 0.11 -2.02 0.76
N GLU A 95 0.12 -3.18 1.39
CA GLU A 95 -0.79 -3.51 2.48
C GLU A 95 -0.19 -3.04 3.82
N ALA A 96 -0.98 -2.31 4.60
CA ALA A 96 -0.64 -1.75 5.89
C ALA A 96 -1.82 -1.81 6.89
N ILE A 97 -2.56 -2.93 6.88
CA ILE A 97 -3.64 -3.18 7.86
C ILE A 97 -3.06 -3.74 9.17
N ALA A 98 -3.95 -4.01 10.15
CA ALA A 98 -3.56 -4.57 11.45
C ALA A 98 -2.77 -5.89 11.33
N GLU A 99 -1.83 -6.10 12.27
CA GLU A 99 -0.97 -7.30 12.37
C GLU A 99 -1.74 -8.58 12.75
N ARG A 100 -2.69 -8.97 11.87
CA ARG A 100 -3.49 -10.19 11.99
C ARG A 100 -3.38 -11.01 10.72
N MET A 101 -2.85 -12.22 10.86
CA MET A 101 -2.63 -13.14 9.74
C MET A 101 -3.92 -13.44 8.96
N ASP A 102 -5.01 -13.75 9.67
CA ASP A 102 -6.32 -14.05 9.10
C ASP A 102 -6.86 -12.88 8.26
N TRP A 103 -6.82 -11.66 8.81
CA TRP A 103 -7.31 -10.47 8.11
C TRP A 103 -6.49 -10.13 6.87
N LYS A 104 -5.16 -10.29 6.95
CA LYS A 104 -4.29 -10.05 5.81
C LYS A 104 -4.55 -11.04 4.67
N LEU A 105 -4.66 -12.34 4.99
CA LEU A 105 -4.92 -13.37 3.99
C LEU A 105 -6.31 -13.22 3.35
N ASP A 106 -7.33 -12.82 4.11
CA ASP A 106 -8.65 -12.53 3.58
C ASP A 106 -8.64 -11.32 2.64
N LEU A 107 -7.91 -10.26 3.03
CA LEU A 107 -7.74 -9.09 2.16
C LEU A 107 -6.97 -9.45 0.88
N PHE A 108 -5.91 -10.26 0.95
CA PHE A 108 -5.14 -10.69 -0.22
C PHE A 108 -6.02 -11.44 -1.22
N LYS A 109 -6.85 -12.35 -0.74
CA LYS A 109 -7.85 -13.05 -1.58
C LYS A 109 -8.85 -12.10 -2.22
N LYS A 110 -9.32 -11.11 -1.46
CA LYS A 110 -10.29 -10.11 -1.92
C LYS A 110 -9.72 -9.23 -3.04
N VAL A 111 -8.47 -8.79 -2.94
CA VAL A 111 -7.86 -7.84 -3.88
C VAL A 111 -7.18 -8.52 -5.08
N ALA A 112 -6.76 -9.77 -4.96
CA ALA A 112 -6.03 -10.48 -6.01
C ALA A 112 -6.67 -10.41 -7.40
N PRO A 113 -8.00 -10.56 -7.58
CA PRO A 113 -8.64 -10.48 -8.91
C PRO A 113 -8.57 -9.10 -9.56
N TYR A 114 -8.25 -8.07 -8.78
CA TYR A 114 -8.22 -6.67 -9.24
C TYR A 114 -6.80 -6.14 -9.48
N LEU A 115 -5.77 -6.94 -9.22
CA LEU A 115 -4.39 -6.51 -9.44
C LEU A 115 -4.04 -6.53 -10.93
N GLY A 116 -3.28 -5.54 -11.37
CA GLY A 116 -2.66 -5.56 -12.69
C GLY A 116 -1.66 -6.71 -12.82
N SER A 117 -1.50 -7.27 -14.00
CA SER A 117 -0.64 -8.44 -14.27
C SER A 117 0.83 -8.23 -13.87
N ASN A 118 1.30 -6.99 -13.90
CA ASN A 118 2.66 -6.61 -13.55
C ASN A 118 2.77 -5.89 -12.19
N ALA A 119 1.66 -5.74 -11.45
CA ALA A 119 1.64 -5.05 -10.18
C ALA A 119 2.46 -5.81 -9.13
N ILE A 120 3.28 -5.10 -8.38
CA ILE A 120 3.96 -5.63 -7.19
C ILE A 120 2.99 -5.51 -6.01
N PHE A 121 2.80 -6.60 -5.28
CA PHE A 121 2.05 -6.58 -4.03
C PHE A 121 3.00 -6.70 -2.86
N ALA A 122 3.02 -5.69 -2.00
CA ALA A 122 3.91 -5.62 -0.86
C ALA A 122 3.14 -5.51 0.44
N THR A 123 3.68 -6.08 1.52
CA THR A 123 3.12 -5.93 2.87
C THR A 123 4.08 -5.15 3.77
N ASN A 124 3.54 -4.19 4.54
CA ASN A 124 4.30 -3.43 5.55
C ASN A 124 4.34 -4.14 6.91
N THR A 125 4.17 -5.46 6.91
CA THR A 125 4.18 -6.29 8.12
C THR A 125 5.53 -6.23 8.84
N SER A 126 5.50 -6.09 10.15
CA SER A 126 6.70 -6.08 11.02
C SER A 126 6.78 -7.28 11.96
N GLY A 127 5.64 -7.77 12.45
CA GLY A 127 5.57 -8.80 13.49
C GLY A 127 5.16 -10.19 13.02
N LEU A 128 4.71 -10.35 11.77
CA LEU A 128 4.32 -11.64 11.21
C LEU A 128 5.35 -12.13 10.19
N SER A 129 5.42 -13.46 10.01
CA SER A 129 6.29 -14.05 9.00
C SER A 129 5.84 -13.69 7.58
N ILE A 130 6.68 -13.00 6.83
CA ILE A 130 6.46 -12.67 5.42
C ILE A 130 6.36 -13.94 4.57
N ASN A 131 7.16 -14.98 4.87
CA ASN A 131 7.08 -16.25 4.18
C ASN A 131 5.73 -16.94 4.38
N THR A 132 5.22 -16.95 5.62
CA THR A 132 3.88 -17.52 5.90
C THR A 132 2.77 -16.75 5.19
N LEU A 133 2.88 -15.42 5.10
CA LEU A 133 1.95 -14.61 4.31
C LEU A 133 2.04 -14.95 2.82
N ALA A 134 3.25 -15.13 2.27
CA ALA A 134 3.46 -15.52 0.88
C ALA A 134 2.86 -16.89 0.56
N GLU A 135 3.04 -17.88 1.44
CA GLU A 135 2.44 -19.21 1.30
C GLU A 135 0.91 -19.19 1.32
N GLY A 136 0.33 -18.33 2.15
CA GLY A 136 -1.12 -18.19 2.30
C GLY A 136 -1.79 -17.29 1.27
N CYS A 137 -1.03 -16.49 0.50
CA CYS A 137 -1.60 -15.63 -0.54
C CYS A 137 -1.98 -16.43 -1.80
N PRO A 138 -2.90 -15.92 -2.64
CA PRO A 138 -3.23 -16.52 -3.93
C PRO A 138 -1.98 -16.75 -4.79
N GLU A 139 -1.91 -17.90 -5.47
CA GLU A 139 -0.75 -18.31 -6.26
C GLU A 139 -0.37 -17.26 -7.32
N SER A 140 -1.38 -16.62 -7.93
CA SER A 140 -1.19 -15.56 -8.93
C SER A 140 -0.39 -14.35 -8.43
N MET A 141 -0.29 -14.15 -7.12
CA MET A 141 0.42 -13.02 -6.51
C MET A 141 1.85 -13.38 -6.08
N ARG A 142 2.16 -14.66 -5.84
CA ARG A 142 3.38 -15.09 -5.11
C ARG A 142 4.67 -14.62 -5.74
N SER A 143 4.78 -14.68 -7.06
CA SER A 143 6.00 -14.25 -7.76
C SER A 143 6.25 -12.74 -7.68
N ARG A 144 5.21 -11.96 -7.41
CA ARG A 144 5.28 -10.49 -7.29
C ARG A 144 5.00 -10.00 -5.87
N PHE A 145 5.02 -10.91 -4.88
CA PHE A 145 4.82 -10.61 -3.48
C PHE A 145 6.17 -10.39 -2.77
N CYS A 146 6.25 -9.34 -1.95
CA CYS A 146 7.39 -9.05 -1.08
C CYS A 146 6.96 -8.30 0.18
N GLY A 147 7.89 -8.13 1.12
CA GLY A 147 7.75 -7.18 2.22
C GLY A 147 8.36 -5.84 1.83
N ILE A 148 7.69 -4.73 2.16
CA ILE A 148 8.26 -3.38 2.18
C ILE A 148 8.00 -2.81 3.57
N HIS A 149 9.00 -2.84 4.44
CA HIS A 149 8.85 -2.40 5.82
C HIS A 149 9.36 -0.98 6.00
N PHE A 150 8.43 -0.05 6.20
CA PHE A 150 8.71 1.34 6.57
C PHE A 150 8.78 1.48 8.08
N PHE A 151 9.67 2.36 8.55
CA PHE A 151 9.75 2.73 9.95
C PHE A 151 8.96 4.01 10.24
N ASN A 152 8.38 4.11 11.42
CA ASN A 152 7.56 5.25 11.84
C ASN A 152 8.43 6.39 12.40
N PRO A 153 8.31 7.63 11.94
CA PRO A 153 7.46 8.11 10.83
C PRO A 153 8.14 7.93 9.45
N PRO A 154 7.43 7.40 8.43
CA PRO A 154 8.04 7.05 7.14
C PRO A 154 8.80 8.19 6.44
N ARG A 155 8.34 9.42 6.58
CA ARG A 155 8.98 10.59 5.98
C ARG A 155 10.37 10.89 6.55
N TYR A 156 10.59 10.56 7.82
CA TYR A 156 11.78 10.98 8.57
C TYR A 156 12.77 9.84 8.80
N MET A 157 12.30 8.61 8.69
CA MET A 157 13.15 7.43 8.78
C MET A 157 13.74 7.13 7.39
N THR A 158 15.06 7.09 7.31
CA THR A 158 15.79 6.90 6.05
C THR A 158 15.94 5.45 5.62
N LEU A 159 15.58 4.51 6.51
CA LEU A 159 15.65 3.08 6.25
C LEU A 159 14.28 2.55 5.79
N VAL A 160 14.29 1.78 4.72
CA VAL A 160 13.17 0.92 4.28
C VAL A 160 13.75 -0.47 4.03
N GLU A 161 13.15 -1.50 4.60
CA GLU A 161 13.57 -2.89 4.36
C GLU A 161 12.75 -3.50 3.21
N LEU A 162 13.45 -4.10 2.27
CA LEU A 162 12.84 -4.93 1.23
C LEU A 162 13.07 -6.40 1.61
N ILE A 163 11.99 -7.16 1.72
CA ILE A 163 12.01 -8.54 2.22
C ILE A 163 11.47 -9.45 1.11
N ASN A 164 12.36 -10.24 0.51
CA ASN A 164 11.96 -11.26 -0.45
C ASN A 164 11.42 -12.52 0.26
N THR A 165 10.73 -13.33 -0.52
CA THR A 165 10.29 -14.67 -0.14
C THR A 165 10.89 -15.70 -1.10
N PRO A 166 10.82 -16.99 -0.82
CA PRO A 166 11.31 -18.02 -1.74
C PRO A 166 10.67 -17.98 -3.13
N THR A 167 9.49 -17.37 -3.25
CA THR A 167 8.74 -17.26 -4.51
C THR A 167 8.82 -15.87 -5.16
N THR A 168 9.40 -14.89 -4.50
CA THR A 168 9.57 -13.54 -5.06
C THR A 168 10.49 -13.57 -6.28
N ALA A 169 10.01 -13.11 -7.42
CA ALA A 169 10.82 -13.02 -8.64
C ALA A 169 11.93 -11.95 -8.46
N PRO A 170 13.15 -12.18 -8.96
CA PRO A 170 14.28 -11.27 -8.77
C PRO A 170 14.03 -9.85 -9.25
N GLU A 171 13.25 -9.67 -10.32
CA GLU A 171 12.91 -8.37 -10.90
C GLU A 171 11.97 -7.53 -10.04
N VAL A 172 11.42 -8.08 -8.96
CA VAL A 172 10.55 -7.38 -8.01
C VAL A 172 11.36 -6.54 -7.02
N LEU A 173 12.60 -6.91 -6.76
CA LEU A 173 13.51 -6.26 -5.81
C LEU A 173 14.47 -5.31 -6.54
#